data_19b95b948182f2a986d2aac94f77e69a
#
_entry.id   19b95b948182f2a986d2aac94f77e69a
#
_cell.length_a   1.000
_cell.length_b   1.000
_cell.length_c   1.000
_cell.angle_alpha   90.00
_cell.angle_beta   90.00
_cell.angle_gamma   90.00
#
_symmetry.space_group_name_H-M   'P 1'
#
loop_
_entity.id
_entity.type
_entity.pdbx_description
1 polymer ?
#
loop_
_entity_poly.entity_id
_entity_poly.type
_entity_poly.pdbx_seq_one_letter_code
_entity_poly.pdbx_strand_id
1 'polypeptide(L)'
;MKTKIKPVVALTSLIMSASGYAAPAHTIDRTVLPIQQTAEFNGRVGKSFDQSKSDYPQPIKAPAGAPNVVVIMLDDLGFGQAGRFGGLIPTPNIDKLAARGVTYNNFHTTGISSPTRAALLTGRNHHQVGFGTISELSTGFPGYNSVWPKSVASIAEVLKDNGYSTSAFGKWHNTPDWETSPAGPFQQWPTGLGFQHFYGFQGGETSQWEPQLFNDTTPVEPNKKPKDGYQLNEDLVDNAIKWIDQQKSIDPDKPYFTYFAPGAVHAPLHAPKEWIDKFKGKFDMGWDKYREEVFARQKKMGIIPQNTQLTARPKEIEAWDSLSPDQKKLYARHMEVFAGFLAYTDYEVGRLLDKIESMPDADNTMIMYIVGDNGASAEGSPTGTTNNIMTQNGVPDTVESQLKYMDELGNEKHENHYPVGWAWAGSTPFKWMKRVPSHFGGTRNGLVVSWPAKIKNTGTIQSQFHHVVDITPTILEAAKLPAPATVNGVKQKPMAGTSMMYTFNNPEVKSHRTVQYFETGGHRAIYKDGWVAASFHGGSLAA
;
A
#
# COMPACT_ATOMS: atom_id res chain seq x y z
N MET A 1 -79.68 27.78 61.97
CA MET A 1 -78.78 27.92 60.82
C MET A 1 -77.77 26.82 60.90
N LYS A 2 -77.82 25.85 59.96
CA LYS A 2 -76.95 24.69 59.92
C LYS A 2 -75.89 24.92 58.88
N THR A 3 -74.65 25.05 59.31
CA THR A 3 -73.48 25.20 58.42
C THR A 3 -72.94 23.80 58.02
N LYS A 4 -72.96 23.50 56.74
CA LYS A 4 -72.42 22.25 56.20
C LYS A 4 -70.91 22.42 55.92
N ILE A 5 -70.12 21.59 56.56
CA ILE A 5 -68.66 21.43 56.26
C ILE A 5 -68.51 20.36 55.20
N LYS A 6 -67.88 20.69 54.07
CA LYS A 6 -67.53 19.74 53.04
C LYS A 6 -66.09 19.19 53.33
N PRO A 7 -65.83 17.88 53.18
CA PRO A 7 -64.49 17.37 53.35
C PRO A 7 -63.68 17.61 52.05
N VAL A 8 -62.48 18.13 52.24
CA VAL A 8 -61.42 18.21 51.19
C VAL A 8 -60.67 16.88 51.18
N VAL A 9 -60.84 16.15 50.10
CA VAL A 9 -60.01 14.94 49.84
C VAL A 9 -58.69 15.41 49.20
N ALA A 10 -57.61 15.31 49.93
CA ALA A 10 -56.26 15.51 49.42
C ALA A 10 -55.81 14.24 48.70
N LEU A 11 -55.65 14.32 47.38
CA LEU A 11 -55.11 13.25 46.55
C LEU A 11 -53.55 13.37 46.55
N THR A 12 -52.85 12.53 47.33
CA THR A 12 -51.43 12.44 47.36
C THR A 12 -50.98 11.51 46.21
N SER A 13 -50.53 12.11 45.13
CA SER A 13 -49.91 11.37 44.03
C SER A 13 -48.50 10.91 44.43
N LEU A 14 -48.33 9.60 44.64
CA LEU A 14 -47.04 8.96 44.82
C LEU A 14 -46.33 8.91 43.44
N ILE A 15 -45.34 9.77 43.22
CA ILE A 15 -44.44 9.67 42.09
C ILE A 15 -43.42 8.56 42.44
N MET A 16 -43.64 7.35 41.94
CA MET A 16 -42.60 6.33 41.88
C MET A 16 -41.59 6.74 40.83
N SER A 17 -40.44 7.29 41.24
CA SER A 17 -39.26 7.41 40.42
C SER A 17 -38.74 6.00 40.13
N ALA A 18 -39.07 5.49 38.94
CA ALA A 18 -38.39 4.30 38.41
C ALA A 18 -36.94 4.68 38.13
N SER A 19 -36.07 4.39 39.09
CA SER A 19 -34.64 4.38 38.86
C SER A 19 -34.36 3.23 37.88
N GLY A 20 -34.33 3.54 36.58
CA GLY A 20 -33.88 2.63 35.56
C GLY A 20 -32.40 2.31 35.84
N TYR A 21 -32.12 1.15 36.41
CA TYR A 21 -30.80 0.58 36.36
C TYR A 21 -30.50 0.35 34.88
N ALA A 22 -29.76 1.29 34.27
CA ALA A 22 -29.08 1.01 33.01
C ALA A 22 -28.10 -0.13 33.30
N ALA A 23 -28.31 -1.29 32.69
CA ALA A 23 -27.35 -2.37 32.74
C ALA A 23 -25.99 -1.79 32.34
N PRO A 24 -24.91 -2.14 33.03
CA PRO A 24 -23.59 -1.65 32.66
C PRO A 24 -23.35 -2.01 31.19
N ALA A 25 -23.04 -1.02 30.38
CA ALA A 25 -22.64 -1.23 29.01
C ALA A 25 -21.43 -2.15 29.06
N HIS A 26 -21.59 -3.41 28.65
CA HIS A 26 -20.48 -4.34 28.53
C HIS A 26 -19.46 -3.70 27.58
N THR A 27 -18.37 -3.20 28.13
CA THR A 27 -17.25 -2.69 27.33
C THR A 27 -16.64 -3.88 26.59
N ILE A 28 -16.78 -3.87 25.27
CA ILE A 28 -16.22 -4.90 24.40
C ILE A 28 -14.68 -4.89 24.55
N ASP A 29 -14.09 -5.99 24.98
CA ASP A 29 -12.63 -6.15 25.00
C ASP A 29 -12.12 -6.42 23.58
N ARG A 30 -11.53 -5.40 22.96
CA ARG A 30 -10.95 -5.46 21.61
C ARG A 30 -9.46 -5.83 21.60
N THR A 31 -8.90 -6.16 22.76
CA THR A 31 -7.50 -6.64 22.86
C THR A 31 -7.39 -8.14 22.66
N VAL A 32 -8.51 -8.88 22.71
CA VAL A 32 -8.59 -10.32 22.47
C VAL A 32 -9.51 -10.57 21.26
N LEU A 33 -8.95 -11.14 20.20
CA LEU A 33 -9.67 -11.38 18.95
C LEU A 33 -9.70 -12.88 18.62
N PRO A 34 -10.76 -13.37 17.98
CA PRO A 34 -12.01 -12.66 17.70
C PRO A 34 -12.72 -12.26 19.00
N ILE A 35 -13.48 -11.16 18.93
CA ILE A 35 -14.23 -10.66 20.09
C ILE A 35 -15.19 -11.75 20.57
N GLN A 36 -15.08 -12.10 21.84
CA GLN A 36 -15.99 -13.08 22.47
C GLN A 36 -17.35 -12.42 22.68
N GLN A 37 -18.35 -12.92 21.98
CA GLN A 37 -19.73 -12.56 22.26
C GLN A 37 -20.24 -13.48 23.36
N THR A 38 -20.62 -12.91 24.50
CA THR A 38 -21.40 -13.67 25.49
C THR A 38 -22.81 -13.82 24.93
N ALA A 39 -23.16 -15.04 24.56
CA ALA A 39 -24.50 -15.39 24.08
C ALA A 39 -25.48 -15.52 25.25
N GLU A 40 -25.60 -14.49 26.10
CA GLU A 40 -26.69 -14.46 27.07
C GLU A 40 -27.97 -14.09 26.35
N PHE A 41 -28.95 -14.98 26.39
CA PHE A 41 -30.27 -14.71 25.86
C PHE A 41 -30.98 -13.70 26.76
N ASN A 42 -31.18 -12.46 26.27
CA ASN A 42 -31.90 -11.39 26.95
C ASN A 42 -33.37 -11.28 26.49
N GLY A 43 -33.83 -12.28 25.78
CA GLY A 43 -35.21 -12.38 25.34
C GLY A 43 -36.14 -12.92 26.41
N ARG A 44 -37.35 -13.30 26.03
CA ARG A 44 -38.32 -13.97 26.87
C ARG A 44 -38.99 -15.09 26.12
N VAL A 45 -38.95 -16.30 26.67
CA VAL A 45 -39.70 -17.44 26.15
C VAL A 45 -41.06 -17.50 26.86
N GLY A 46 -42.13 -17.17 26.14
CA GLY A 46 -43.52 -17.29 26.59
C GLY A 46 -44.13 -18.62 26.20
N LYS A 47 -45.42 -18.82 26.52
CA LYS A 47 -46.17 -20.02 26.13
C LYS A 47 -46.49 -20.06 24.63
N SER A 48 -46.46 -18.93 23.96
CA SER A 48 -46.74 -18.73 22.54
C SER A 48 -45.77 -17.69 21.95
N PHE A 49 -45.72 -17.60 20.62
CA PHE A 49 -44.84 -16.64 19.91
C PHE A 49 -45.16 -15.19 20.27
N ASP A 50 -46.45 -14.83 20.34
CA ASP A 50 -46.92 -13.49 20.71
C ASP A 50 -46.57 -13.10 22.15
N GLN A 51 -46.35 -14.08 23.03
CA GLN A 51 -45.91 -13.88 24.40
C GLN A 51 -44.41 -13.93 24.58
N SER A 52 -43.68 -14.26 23.50
CA SER A 52 -42.25 -14.36 23.49
C SER A 52 -41.60 -13.09 22.96
N LYS A 53 -40.36 -12.85 23.36
CA LYS A 53 -39.48 -11.80 22.82
C LYS A 53 -38.19 -12.44 22.35
N SER A 54 -37.96 -12.40 21.05
CA SER A 54 -36.70 -12.87 20.47
C SER A 54 -35.53 -11.96 20.86
N ASP A 55 -34.33 -12.56 20.94
CA ASP A 55 -33.07 -11.88 21.13
C ASP A 55 -32.04 -12.51 20.17
N TYR A 56 -31.75 -11.80 19.10
CA TYR A 56 -30.80 -12.25 18.09
C TYR A 56 -29.40 -11.72 18.43
N PRO A 57 -28.35 -12.55 18.29
CA PRO A 57 -26.98 -12.09 18.40
C PRO A 57 -26.72 -10.89 17.48
N GLN A 58 -26.16 -9.83 18.02
CA GLN A 58 -25.84 -8.63 17.23
C GLN A 58 -24.44 -8.79 16.61
N PRO A 59 -24.24 -8.40 15.34
CA PRO A 59 -22.92 -8.43 14.74
C PRO A 59 -21.98 -7.45 15.46
N ILE A 60 -20.70 -7.80 15.52
CA ILE A 60 -19.66 -6.87 16.00
C ILE A 60 -19.62 -5.66 15.06
N LYS A 61 -19.76 -4.46 15.63
CA LYS A 61 -19.65 -3.19 14.89
C LYS A 61 -18.32 -2.52 15.19
N ALA A 62 -17.79 -1.82 14.18
CA ALA A 62 -16.64 -0.94 14.37
C ALA A 62 -16.95 0.17 15.39
N PRO A 63 -15.94 0.76 16.04
CA PRO A 63 -16.14 1.91 16.91
C PRO A 63 -16.87 3.05 16.20
N ALA A 64 -17.74 3.77 16.92
CA ALA A 64 -18.50 4.88 16.33
C ALA A 64 -17.58 5.93 15.71
N GLY A 65 -17.85 6.29 14.46
CA GLY A 65 -17.06 7.24 13.67
C GLY A 65 -15.71 6.69 13.17
N ALA A 66 -15.49 5.37 13.22
CA ALA A 66 -14.35 4.74 12.57
C ALA A 66 -14.40 5.01 11.04
N PRO A 67 -13.28 5.43 10.41
CA PRO A 67 -13.25 5.78 8.99
C PRO A 67 -13.25 4.54 8.07
N ASN A 68 -13.65 4.72 6.83
CA ASN A 68 -13.16 3.83 5.78
C ASN A 68 -11.65 4.06 5.61
N VAL A 69 -10.93 3.03 5.21
CA VAL A 69 -9.48 3.10 4.99
C VAL A 69 -9.13 2.49 3.63
N VAL A 70 -8.39 3.25 2.83
CA VAL A 70 -7.86 2.78 1.55
C VAL A 70 -6.35 2.97 1.56
N VAL A 71 -5.61 1.88 1.44
CA VAL A 71 -4.16 1.91 1.27
C VAL A 71 -3.85 1.56 -0.18
N ILE A 72 -3.28 2.50 -0.90
CA ILE A 72 -2.81 2.33 -2.28
C ILE A 72 -1.29 2.23 -2.24
N MET A 73 -0.70 1.25 -2.92
CA MET A 73 0.75 1.10 -2.99
C MET A 73 1.19 0.71 -4.39
N LEU A 74 1.94 1.61 -5.06
CA LEU A 74 2.58 1.31 -6.33
C LEU A 74 3.84 0.47 -6.09
N ASP A 75 4.27 -0.22 -7.13
CA ASP A 75 5.40 -1.15 -7.13
C ASP A 75 6.56 -0.58 -7.93
N ASP A 76 7.79 -0.70 -7.43
CA ASP A 76 9.04 -0.31 -8.12
C ASP A 76 9.13 1.17 -8.56
N LEU A 77 8.33 2.05 -7.99
CA LEU A 77 8.37 3.47 -8.31
C LEU A 77 9.38 4.20 -7.43
N GLY A 78 10.45 4.70 -8.04
CA GLY A 78 11.48 5.48 -7.34
C GLY A 78 11.03 6.88 -6.95
N PHE A 79 11.67 7.45 -5.92
CA PHE A 79 11.32 8.75 -5.33
C PHE A 79 11.31 9.90 -6.35
N GLY A 80 12.17 9.86 -7.38
CA GLY A 80 12.30 10.90 -8.40
C GLY A 80 11.55 10.64 -9.71
N GLN A 81 10.60 9.70 -9.76
CA GLN A 81 9.90 9.37 -11.01
C GLN A 81 8.53 10.05 -11.12
N ALA A 82 7.74 10.08 -10.05
CA ALA A 82 6.42 10.72 -10.04
C ALA A 82 6.53 12.26 -9.97
N GLY A 83 5.66 12.95 -10.70
CA GLY A 83 5.61 14.43 -10.75
C GLY A 83 5.49 15.07 -9.39
N ARG A 84 4.69 14.49 -8.48
CA ARG A 84 4.52 14.98 -7.09
C ARG A 84 5.83 15.08 -6.31
N PHE A 85 6.80 14.23 -6.60
CA PHE A 85 8.11 14.19 -5.94
C PHE A 85 9.24 14.74 -6.82
N GLY A 86 8.90 15.59 -7.78
CA GLY A 86 9.85 16.29 -8.67
C GLY A 86 10.16 15.54 -9.97
N GLY A 87 9.63 14.33 -10.17
CA GLY A 87 9.80 13.56 -11.41
C GLY A 87 9.26 14.27 -12.66
N LEU A 88 9.74 13.84 -13.82
CA LEU A 88 9.32 14.44 -15.09
C LEU A 88 8.09 13.76 -15.70
N ILE A 89 7.59 12.70 -15.07
CA ILE A 89 6.35 12.01 -15.49
C ILE A 89 5.19 12.62 -14.71
N PRO A 90 4.21 13.24 -15.39
CA PRO A 90 3.05 13.82 -14.73
C PRO A 90 2.19 12.75 -14.02
N THR A 91 1.82 13.04 -12.78
CA THR A 91 0.93 12.22 -11.95
C THR A 91 -0.17 13.09 -11.34
N PRO A 92 -1.10 13.63 -12.17
CA PRO A 92 -2.07 14.63 -11.71
C PRO A 92 -3.03 14.12 -10.64
N ASN A 93 -3.30 12.81 -10.57
CA ASN A 93 -4.19 12.25 -9.55
C ASN A 93 -3.51 12.14 -8.19
N ILE A 94 -2.19 11.84 -8.15
CA ILE A 94 -1.40 11.96 -6.92
C ILE A 94 -1.35 13.43 -6.47
N ASP A 95 -1.17 14.38 -7.39
CA ASP A 95 -1.16 15.82 -7.08
C ASP A 95 -2.53 16.29 -6.53
N LYS A 96 -3.64 15.84 -7.12
CA LYS A 96 -5.00 16.13 -6.66
C LYS A 96 -5.22 15.61 -5.23
N LEU A 97 -4.81 14.38 -4.94
CA LEU A 97 -4.90 13.81 -3.60
C LEU A 97 -4.04 14.59 -2.60
N ALA A 98 -2.81 14.96 -2.97
CA ALA A 98 -1.90 15.73 -2.13
C ALA A 98 -2.43 17.14 -1.81
N ALA A 99 -3.12 17.78 -2.74
CA ALA A 99 -3.75 19.08 -2.51
C ALA A 99 -4.86 19.03 -1.44
N ARG A 100 -5.45 17.87 -1.22
CA ARG A 100 -6.53 17.61 -0.23
C ARG A 100 -6.02 16.89 1.02
N GLY A 101 -4.75 16.65 1.11
CA GLY A 101 -4.10 15.92 2.19
C GLY A 101 -2.73 16.48 2.53
N VAL A 102 -1.86 15.62 3.01
CA VAL A 102 -0.46 15.94 3.33
C VAL A 102 0.49 15.02 2.58
N THR A 103 1.67 15.52 2.23
CA THR A 103 2.71 14.77 1.54
C THR A 103 3.86 14.50 2.50
N TYR A 104 4.25 13.24 2.64
CA TYR A 104 5.44 12.85 3.40
C TYR A 104 6.62 12.66 2.45
N ASN A 105 7.66 13.45 2.64
CA ASN A 105 8.89 13.40 1.85
C ASN A 105 10.01 12.59 2.52
N ASN A 106 9.77 12.09 3.73
CA ASN A 106 10.74 11.36 4.55
C ASN A 106 10.14 10.05 5.08
N PHE A 107 9.39 9.37 4.19
CA PHE A 107 8.80 8.06 4.42
C PHE A 107 9.70 6.98 3.84
N HIS A 108 9.86 5.88 4.56
CA HIS A 108 10.78 4.81 4.20
C HIS A 108 10.09 3.45 4.13
N THR A 109 10.59 2.61 3.23
CA THR A 109 10.19 1.21 3.05
C THR A 109 11.35 0.27 3.36
N THR A 110 11.25 -1.02 3.06
CA THR A 110 12.30 -1.99 3.41
C THR A 110 13.36 -2.18 2.31
N GLY A 111 13.11 -1.64 1.12
CA GLY A 111 14.01 -1.72 -0.04
C GLY A 111 13.70 -2.83 -1.04
N ILE A 112 12.67 -3.67 -0.77
CA ILE A 112 12.16 -4.70 -1.70
C ILE A 112 10.71 -5.07 -1.36
N SER A 113 9.95 -5.58 -2.35
CA SER A 113 8.49 -5.74 -2.32
C SER A 113 7.91 -6.59 -1.18
N SER A 114 8.17 -7.90 -1.12
CA SER A 114 7.55 -8.79 -0.11
C SER A 114 7.80 -8.32 1.32
N PRO A 115 9.04 -7.94 1.69
CA PRO A 115 9.34 -7.36 2.99
C PRO A 115 8.54 -6.09 3.31
N THR A 116 8.38 -5.19 2.33
CA THR A 116 7.60 -3.96 2.52
C THR A 116 6.12 -4.26 2.77
N ARG A 117 5.53 -5.18 2.00
CA ARG A 117 4.13 -5.60 2.12
C ARG A 117 3.87 -6.26 3.48
N ALA A 118 4.74 -7.17 3.90
CA ALA A 118 4.68 -7.80 5.21
C ALA A 118 4.78 -6.79 6.36
N ALA A 119 5.71 -5.84 6.26
CA ALA A 119 5.89 -4.79 7.27
C ALA A 119 4.69 -3.84 7.34
N LEU A 120 4.13 -3.42 6.18
CA LEU A 120 2.95 -2.58 6.07
C LEU A 120 1.76 -3.20 6.77
N LEU A 121 1.44 -4.45 6.39
CA LEU A 121 0.22 -5.11 6.82
C LEU A 121 0.24 -5.58 8.28
N THR A 122 1.39 -5.50 8.95
CA THR A 122 1.54 -5.98 10.33
C THR A 122 1.97 -4.92 11.33
N GLY A 123 2.52 -3.80 10.88
CA GLY A 123 3.16 -2.81 11.75
C GLY A 123 4.42 -3.33 12.44
N ARG A 124 5.05 -4.39 11.91
CA ARG A 124 6.25 -5.03 12.46
C ARG A 124 7.37 -5.05 11.43
N ASN A 125 8.61 -5.04 11.88
CA ASN A 125 9.73 -5.18 10.97
C ASN A 125 9.66 -6.50 10.23
N HIS A 126 9.99 -6.50 8.95
CA HIS A 126 9.75 -7.60 8.04
C HIS A 126 10.41 -8.94 8.46
N HIS A 127 11.57 -8.93 9.12
CA HIS A 127 12.19 -10.12 9.69
C HIS A 127 11.34 -10.77 10.81
N GLN A 128 10.56 -9.98 11.56
CA GLN A 128 9.66 -10.50 12.58
C GLN A 128 8.46 -11.25 11.97
N VAL A 129 8.17 -10.96 10.68
CA VAL A 129 7.10 -11.56 9.91
C VAL A 129 7.59 -12.76 9.07
N GLY A 130 8.91 -12.96 8.97
CA GLY A 130 9.50 -14.03 8.17
C GLY A 130 10.01 -13.59 6.79
N PHE A 131 9.89 -12.30 6.44
CA PHE A 131 10.22 -11.76 5.12
C PHE A 131 11.52 -10.95 5.12
N GLY A 132 12.63 -11.57 5.49
CA GLY A 132 13.97 -10.99 5.32
C GLY A 132 14.37 -10.83 3.85
N THR A 133 13.69 -11.54 2.95
CA THR A 133 13.80 -11.44 1.49
C THR A 133 12.44 -11.65 0.83
N ILE A 134 12.36 -11.67 -0.50
CA ILE A 134 11.13 -12.00 -1.25
C ILE A 134 10.78 -13.48 -1.11
N SER A 135 9.51 -13.83 -1.36
CA SER A 135 9.00 -15.20 -1.19
C SER A 135 9.76 -16.22 -2.05
N GLU A 136 10.15 -15.86 -3.27
CA GLU A 136 10.87 -16.71 -4.23
C GLU A 136 12.32 -17.03 -3.79
N LEU A 137 12.90 -16.19 -2.93
CA LEU A 137 14.24 -16.37 -2.39
C LEU A 137 14.23 -16.79 -0.91
N SER A 138 13.12 -17.32 -0.43
CA SER A 138 13.02 -17.79 0.95
C SER A 138 14.04 -18.89 1.25
N THR A 139 14.49 -18.87 2.52
CA THR A 139 15.50 -19.81 2.96
C THR A 139 15.02 -20.71 4.04
N GLY A 140 14.84 -21.51 4.60
CA GLY A 140 14.31 -22.22 5.78
C GLY A 140 14.77 -21.66 7.13
N PHE A 141 15.44 -20.50 7.16
CA PHE A 141 15.92 -19.89 8.40
C PHE A 141 14.90 -18.92 9.03
N PRO A 142 14.87 -18.80 10.36
CA PRO A 142 14.01 -17.84 11.05
C PRO A 142 14.20 -16.41 10.54
N GLY A 143 13.11 -15.74 10.24
CA GLY A 143 13.11 -14.39 9.68
C GLY A 143 13.23 -14.29 8.15
N TYR A 144 13.52 -15.43 7.46
CA TYR A 144 13.72 -15.49 6.00
C TYR A 144 12.94 -16.64 5.34
N ASN A 145 11.98 -17.22 6.05
CA ASN A 145 11.24 -18.40 5.58
C ASN A 145 9.95 -18.07 4.84
N SER A 146 9.61 -16.79 4.70
CA SER A 146 8.40 -16.28 4.02
C SER A 146 7.07 -16.85 4.56
N VAL A 147 7.05 -17.29 5.83
CA VAL A 147 5.86 -17.81 6.50
C VAL A 147 5.44 -16.85 7.61
N TRP A 148 4.21 -16.34 7.55
CA TRP A 148 3.64 -15.49 8.59
C TRP A 148 3.46 -16.29 9.90
N PRO A 149 4.12 -15.90 11.00
CA PRO A 149 3.87 -16.56 12.26
C PRO A 149 2.51 -16.16 12.83
N LYS A 150 1.78 -17.08 13.42
CA LYS A 150 0.46 -16.81 14.06
C LYS A 150 0.50 -15.72 15.14
N SER A 151 1.69 -15.40 15.66
CA SER A 151 1.93 -14.30 16.61
C SER A 151 2.00 -12.91 15.96
N VAL A 152 1.71 -12.82 14.66
CA VAL A 152 1.74 -11.58 13.88
C VAL A 152 0.48 -11.52 13.02
N ALA A 153 -0.61 -11.05 13.60
CA ALA A 153 -1.85 -10.84 12.86
C ALA A 153 -1.71 -9.66 11.88
N SER A 154 -2.36 -9.78 10.72
CA SER A 154 -2.47 -8.70 9.75
C SER A 154 -3.44 -7.63 10.23
N ILE A 155 -3.31 -6.41 9.71
CA ILE A 155 -4.31 -5.35 9.93
C ILE A 155 -5.69 -5.73 9.39
N ALA A 156 -5.76 -6.49 8.29
CA ALA A 156 -7.04 -6.94 7.73
C ALA A 156 -7.78 -7.88 8.70
N GLU A 157 -7.07 -8.83 9.33
CA GLU A 157 -7.67 -9.71 10.35
C GLU A 157 -8.17 -8.92 11.55
N VAL A 158 -7.35 -7.98 12.05
CA VAL A 158 -7.73 -7.13 13.19
C VAL A 158 -8.97 -6.29 12.87
N LEU A 159 -9.03 -5.68 11.69
CA LEU A 159 -10.17 -4.85 11.27
C LEU A 159 -11.43 -5.70 11.03
N LYS A 160 -11.30 -6.84 10.34
CA LYS A 160 -12.41 -7.79 10.13
C LYS A 160 -13.07 -8.18 11.44
N ASP A 161 -12.27 -8.61 12.41
CA ASP A 161 -12.76 -9.04 13.72
C ASP A 161 -13.33 -7.88 14.56
N ASN A 162 -13.06 -6.64 14.15
CA ASN A 162 -13.62 -5.42 14.73
C ASN A 162 -14.74 -4.80 13.90
N GLY A 163 -15.33 -5.53 12.95
CA GLY A 163 -16.54 -5.12 12.26
C GLY A 163 -16.35 -4.34 10.95
N TYR A 164 -15.16 -4.36 10.37
CA TYR A 164 -14.90 -3.85 9.01
C TYR A 164 -15.22 -4.89 7.94
N SER A 165 -15.55 -4.42 6.73
CA SER A 165 -15.39 -5.21 5.51
C SER A 165 -13.97 -5.03 4.98
N THR A 166 -13.31 -6.12 4.53
CA THR A 166 -11.89 -6.09 4.16
C THR A 166 -11.65 -6.68 2.77
N SER A 167 -10.87 -5.98 1.94
CA SER A 167 -10.54 -6.44 0.59
C SER A 167 -9.10 -6.13 0.18
N ALA A 168 -8.56 -6.93 -0.72
CA ALA A 168 -7.28 -6.70 -1.36
C ALA A 168 -7.41 -6.85 -2.89
N PHE A 169 -6.76 -5.97 -3.63
CA PHE A 169 -6.75 -5.98 -5.10
C PHE A 169 -5.32 -5.87 -5.63
N GLY A 170 -4.96 -6.75 -6.58
CA GLY A 170 -3.69 -6.73 -7.27
C GLY A 170 -2.64 -7.68 -6.69
N LYS A 171 -1.40 -7.20 -6.58
CA LYS A 171 -0.23 -7.98 -6.16
C LYS A 171 -0.27 -8.29 -4.67
N TRP A 172 -0.12 -9.57 -4.34
CA TRP A 172 0.01 -10.03 -2.96
C TRP A 172 1.47 -10.20 -2.51
N HIS A 173 2.21 -11.09 -3.13
CA HIS A 173 3.65 -11.34 -2.94
C HIS A 173 4.06 -11.69 -1.49
N ASN A 174 3.15 -12.24 -0.71
CA ASN A 174 3.36 -12.64 0.69
C ASN A 174 2.84 -14.05 1.01
N THR A 175 2.58 -14.88 -0.01
CA THR A 175 2.39 -16.31 0.14
C THR A 175 3.74 -17.00 -0.06
N PRO A 176 4.11 -18.01 0.74
CA PRO A 176 5.28 -18.84 0.46
C PRO A 176 5.19 -19.44 -0.95
N ASP A 177 6.30 -19.46 -1.68
CA ASP A 177 6.29 -19.88 -3.09
C ASP A 177 5.67 -21.27 -3.32
N TRP A 178 5.92 -22.21 -2.42
CA TRP A 178 5.36 -23.56 -2.46
C TRP A 178 3.87 -23.66 -2.06
N GLU A 179 3.23 -22.57 -1.65
CA GLU A 179 1.80 -22.50 -1.30
C GLU A 179 0.98 -21.65 -2.27
N THR A 180 1.55 -21.18 -3.38
CA THR A 180 0.86 -20.30 -4.34
C THR A 180 -0.10 -21.02 -5.28
N SER A 181 -0.10 -22.36 -5.25
CA SER A 181 -0.97 -23.20 -6.07
C SER A 181 -2.44 -23.11 -5.64
N PRO A 182 -3.41 -23.20 -6.58
CA PRO A 182 -4.85 -23.25 -6.25
C PRO A 182 -5.28 -24.50 -5.47
N ALA A 183 -4.37 -25.43 -5.22
CA ALA A 183 -4.60 -26.56 -4.31
C ALA A 183 -4.37 -26.18 -2.83
N GLY A 184 -3.87 -24.99 -2.55
CA GLY A 184 -3.54 -24.57 -1.19
C GLY A 184 -2.23 -25.18 -0.65
N PRO A 185 -2.01 -25.04 0.67
CA PRO A 185 -2.92 -24.52 1.70
C PRO A 185 -3.14 -23.00 1.59
N PHE A 186 -4.29 -22.52 2.09
CA PHE A 186 -4.70 -21.11 1.90
C PHE A 186 -4.48 -20.22 3.12
N GLN A 187 -3.83 -20.72 4.19
CA GLN A 187 -3.64 -19.95 5.43
C GLN A 187 -2.73 -18.73 5.26
N GLN A 188 -1.82 -18.76 4.28
CA GLN A 188 -0.89 -17.67 3.96
C GLN A 188 -1.39 -16.79 2.79
N TRP A 189 -2.56 -17.11 2.23
CA TRP A 189 -3.21 -16.33 1.19
C TRP A 189 -3.90 -15.09 1.79
N PRO A 190 -4.25 -14.07 0.99
CA PRO A 190 -4.97 -12.91 1.49
C PRO A 190 -6.21 -13.27 2.32
N THR A 191 -7.01 -14.23 1.85
CA THR A 191 -8.22 -14.70 2.53
C THR A 191 -7.91 -15.40 3.86
N GLY A 192 -6.81 -16.15 3.94
CA GLY A 192 -6.33 -16.76 5.18
C GLY A 192 -5.75 -15.77 6.19
N LEU A 193 -5.36 -14.58 5.73
CA LEU A 193 -4.77 -13.50 6.53
C LEU A 193 -5.75 -12.33 6.80
N GLY A 194 -7.06 -12.57 6.65
CA GLY A 194 -8.09 -11.67 7.13
C GLY A 194 -8.77 -10.80 6.08
N PHE A 195 -8.41 -10.88 4.80
CA PHE A 195 -9.16 -10.23 3.73
C PHE A 195 -10.39 -11.08 3.37
N GLN A 196 -11.57 -10.49 3.44
CA GLN A 196 -12.82 -11.18 3.08
C GLN A 196 -13.02 -11.30 1.57
N HIS A 197 -12.28 -10.51 0.80
CA HIS A 197 -12.24 -10.55 -0.64
C HIS A 197 -10.84 -10.28 -1.17
N PHE A 198 -10.43 -11.03 -2.19
CA PHE A 198 -9.20 -10.84 -2.91
C PHE A 198 -9.43 -10.98 -4.42
N TYR A 199 -8.94 -10.02 -5.18
CA TYR A 199 -8.88 -10.14 -6.65
C TYR A 199 -7.51 -9.67 -7.13
N GLY A 200 -6.69 -10.58 -7.65
CA GLY A 200 -5.31 -10.25 -8.00
C GLY A 200 -4.44 -11.48 -8.25
N PHE A 201 -3.14 -11.34 -8.00
CA PHE A 201 -2.14 -12.38 -8.27
C PHE A 201 -1.19 -12.60 -7.09
N GLN A 202 -0.62 -13.82 -7.00
CA GLN A 202 0.16 -14.28 -5.85
C GLN A 202 1.64 -13.90 -5.94
N GLY A 203 2.23 -13.94 -7.12
CA GLY A 203 3.67 -13.78 -7.35
C GLY A 203 4.18 -12.34 -7.28
N GLY A 204 5.48 -12.20 -7.51
CA GLY A 204 6.17 -10.90 -7.54
C GLY A 204 5.84 -10.06 -8.76
N GLU A 205 5.46 -10.68 -9.86
CA GLU A 205 5.08 -10.01 -11.12
C GLU A 205 4.03 -10.83 -11.87
N THR A 206 3.37 -10.20 -12.81
CA THR A 206 2.48 -10.84 -13.80
C THR A 206 2.37 -9.96 -15.03
N SER A 207 2.04 -10.54 -16.19
CA SER A 207 1.70 -9.76 -17.37
C SER A 207 0.53 -8.81 -17.08
N GLN A 208 0.61 -7.56 -17.55
CA GLN A 208 -0.52 -6.62 -17.44
C GLN A 208 -1.57 -6.85 -18.55
N TRP A 209 -1.23 -7.65 -19.57
CA TRP A 209 -2.10 -8.00 -20.69
C TRP A 209 -2.73 -9.37 -20.57
N GLU A 210 -1.99 -10.35 -20.03
CA GLU A 210 -2.42 -11.74 -19.82
C GLU A 210 -2.04 -12.21 -18.42
N PRO A 211 -2.63 -11.62 -17.36
CA PRO A 211 -2.27 -11.94 -16.00
C PRO A 211 -2.81 -13.28 -15.53
N GLN A 212 -2.09 -13.91 -14.59
CA GLN A 212 -2.60 -15.03 -13.81
C GLN A 212 -3.37 -14.49 -12.60
N LEU A 213 -4.68 -14.60 -12.61
CA LEU A 213 -5.53 -13.99 -11.59
C LEU A 213 -6.26 -15.01 -10.73
N PHE A 214 -6.58 -14.57 -9.52
CA PHE A 214 -7.42 -15.27 -8.57
C PHE A 214 -8.56 -14.35 -8.09
N ASN A 215 -9.73 -14.93 -7.96
CA ASN A 215 -10.84 -14.37 -7.19
C ASN A 215 -10.95 -15.20 -5.90
N ASP A 216 -10.56 -14.60 -4.78
CA ASP A 216 -10.29 -15.26 -3.51
C ASP A 216 -9.21 -16.35 -3.66
N THR A 217 -9.62 -17.62 -3.74
CA THR A 217 -8.72 -18.76 -3.94
C THR A 217 -8.94 -19.48 -5.28
N THR A 218 -9.85 -18.96 -6.10
CA THR A 218 -10.23 -19.57 -7.37
C THR A 218 -9.50 -18.89 -8.52
N PRO A 219 -8.76 -19.65 -9.37
CA PRO A 219 -8.18 -19.08 -10.59
C PRO A 219 -9.27 -18.54 -11.50
N VAL A 220 -9.04 -17.38 -12.09
CA VAL A 220 -9.96 -16.73 -13.03
C VAL A 220 -9.23 -16.21 -14.25
N GLU A 221 -9.91 -16.24 -15.38
CA GLU A 221 -9.44 -15.63 -16.63
C GLU A 221 -10.17 -14.30 -16.86
N PRO A 222 -9.47 -13.27 -17.34
CA PRO A 222 -10.12 -12.04 -17.75
C PRO A 222 -11.17 -12.27 -18.85
N ASN A 223 -12.26 -11.52 -18.80
CA ASN A 223 -13.34 -11.62 -19.81
C ASN A 223 -12.95 -11.01 -21.17
N LYS A 224 -11.89 -10.20 -21.22
CA LYS A 224 -11.33 -9.59 -22.42
C LYS A 224 -9.94 -10.14 -22.68
N LYS A 225 -9.48 -10.07 -23.93
CA LYS A 225 -8.10 -10.38 -24.32
C LYS A 225 -7.36 -9.07 -24.69
N PRO A 226 -6.02 -9.07 -24.78
CA PRO A 226 -5.26 -7.86 -25.15
C PRO A 226 -5.76 -7.19 -26.42
N LYS A 227 -6.07 -7.98 -27.46
CA LYS A 227 -6.65 -7.49 -28.72
C LYS A 227 -8.02 -6.79 -28.57
N ASP A 228 -8.73 -7.06 -27.48
CA ASP A 228 -10.03 -6.47 -27.15
C ASP A 228 -9.89 -5.30 -26.17
N GLY A 229 -8.66 -4.85 -25.93
CA GLY A 229 -8.32 -3.72 -25.06
C GLY A 229 -8.23 -4.05 -23.58
N TYR A 230 -8.00 -5.32 -23.20
CA TYR A 230 -7.76 -5.68 -21.77
C TYR A 230 -6.46 -5.04 -21.27
N GLN A 231 -6.48 -4.53 -20.05
CA GLN A 231 -5.29 -4.15 -19.27
C GLN A 231 -5.59 -4.29 -17.77
N LEU A 232 -4.64 -4.84 -17.03
CA LEU A 232 -4.84 -5.26 -15.64
C LEU A 232 -5.19 -4.09 -14.70
N ASN A 233 -4.62 -2.90 -14.87
CA ASN A 233 -4.93 -1.76 -14.01
C ASN A 233 -6.41 -1.35 -14.10
N GLU A 234 -6.98 -1.32 -15.33
CA GLU A 234 -8.41 -1.06 -15.56
C GLU A 234 -9.26 -2.11 -14.82
N ASP A 235 -8.94 -3.40 -15.02
CA ASP A 235 -9.67 -4.52 -14.44
C ASP A 235 -9.64 -4.49 -12.90
N LEU A 236 -8.49 -4.24 -12.30
CA LEU A 236 -8.35 -4.13 -10.84
C LEU A 236 -9.16 -2.96 -10.27
N VAL A 237 -9.13 -1.80 -10.93
CA VAL A 237 -9.89 -0.62 -10.52
C VAL A 237 -11.39 -0.86 -10.64
N ASP A 238 -11.85 -1.45 -11.73
CA ASP A 238 -13.27 -1.79 -11.93
C ASP A 238 -13.78 -2.74 -10.84
N ASN A 239 -12.99 -3.77 -10.51
CA ASN A 239 -13.34 -4.72 -9.45
C ASN A 239 -13.32 -4.06 -8.06
N ALA A 240 -12.37 -3.18 -7.77
CA ALA A 240 -12.32 -2.44 -6.51
C ALA A 240 -13.53 -1.50 -6.35
N ILE A 241 -13.86 -0.73 -7.39
CA ILE A 241 -15.03 0.15 -7.41
C ILE A 241 -16.31 -0.65 -7.19
N LYS A 242 -16.48 -1.74 -7.94
CA LYS A 242 -17.65 -2.62 -7.83
C LYS A 242 -17.80 -3.18 -6.42
N TRP A 243 -16.72 -3.64 -5.81
CA TRP A 243 -16.76 -4.20 -4.46
C TRP A 243 -17.12 -3.13 -3.42
N ILE A 244 -16.51 -1.93 -3.48
CA ILE A 244 -16.80 -0.81 -2.57
C ILE A 244 -18.28 -0.41 -2.69
N ASP A 245 -18.80 -0.25 -3.91
CA ASP A 245 -20.21 0.07 -4.15
C ASP A 245 -21.14 -0.98 -3.56
N GLN A 246 -20.81 -2.25 -3.75
CA GLN A 246 -21.60 -3.33 -3.19
C GLN A 246 -21.64 -3.30 -1.65
N GLN A 247 -20.48 -3.10 -0.99
CA GLN A 247 -20.43 -3.02 0.47
C GLN A 247 -21.30 -1.87 1.00
N LYS A 248 -21.14 -0.69 0.42
CA LYS A 248 -21.86 0.51 0.86
C LYS A 248 -23.34 0.50 0.50
N SER A 249 -23.74 -0.24 -0.53
CA SER A 249 -25.17 -0.44 -0.86
C SER A 249 -25.86 -1.40 0.10
N ILE A 250 -25.15 -2.40 0.62
CA ILE A 250 -25.70 -3.41 1.53
C ILE A 250 -25.72 -2.90 2.98
N ASP A 251 -24.64 -2.30 3.44
CA ASP A 251 -24.47 -1.78 4.80
C ASP A 251 -23.76 -0.40 4.75
N PRO A 252 -24.50 0.69 4.56
CA PRO A 252 -23.95 2.04 4.41
C PRO A 252 -23.09 2.49 5.60
N ASP A 253 -23.42 2.04 6.80
CA ASP A 253 -22.75 2.46 8.04
C ASP A 253 -21.50 1.63 8.36
N LYS A 254 -21.33 0.47 7.72
CA LYS A 254 -20.19 -0.41 7.96
C LYS A 254 -18.94 0.15 7.25
N PRO A 255 -17.84 0.43 7.98
CA PRO A 255 -16.60 0.86 7.34
C PRO A 255 -15.93 -0.29 6.60
N TYR A 256 -15.12 0.07 5.60
CA TYR A 256 -14.31 -0.89 4.85
C TYR A 256 -12.83 -0.56 4.92
N PHE A 257 -12.02 -1.59 4.74
CA PHE A 257 -10.59 -1.51 4.50
C PHE A 257 -10.26 -2.14 3.15
N THR A 258 -9.66 -1.35 2.28
CA THR A 258 -9.20 -1.81 0.97
C THR A 258 -7.69 -1.61 0.83
N TYR A 259 -6.98 -2.70 0.54
CA TYR A 259 -5.58 -2.69 0.13
C TYR A 259 -5.52 -2.82 -1.38
N PHE A 260 -5.20 -1.72 -2.07
CA PHE A 260 -5.09 -1.64 -3.53
C PHE A 260 -3.62 -1.55 -3.93
N ALA A 261 -3.08 -2.64 -4.46
CA ALA A 261 -1.67 -2.77 -4.84
C ALA A 261 -1.57 -3.33 -6.27
N PRO A 262 -1.70 -2.48 -7.31
CA PRO A 262 -1.92 -2.96 -8.69
C PRO A 262 -0.75 -3.77 -9.28
N GLY A 263 0.44 -3.76 -8.65
CA GLY A 263 1.65 -4.36 -9.21
C GLY A 263 2.32 -3.46 -10.24
N ALA A 264 1.65 -2.45 -10.73
CA ALA A 264 2.26 -1.39 -11.53
C ALA A 264 3.06 -0.45 -10.59
N VAL A 265 4.24 0.05 -10.97
CA VAL A 265 4.85 -0.01 -12.32
C VAL A 265 6.02 -1.02 -12.40
N HIS A 266 5.93 -2.14 -11.69
CA HIS A 266 6.89 -3.24 -11.80
C HIS A 266 6.89 -3.81 -13.24
N ALA A 267 8.02 -4.34 -13.69
CA ALA A 267 8.08 -5.10 -14.94
C ALA A 267 7.16 -6.35 -14.87
N PRO A 268 6.65 -6.82 -16.02
CA PRO A 268 6.85 -6.28 -17.36
C PRO A 268 6.22 -4.90 -17.54
N LEU A 269 6.94 -4.00 -18.21
CA LEU A 269 6.47 -2.63 -18.44
C LEU A 269 5.45 -2.62 -19.59
N HIS A 270 4.19 -2.78 -19.24
CA HIS A 270 3.09 -2.92 -20.19
C HIS A 270 2.12 -1.73 -20.11
N ALA A 271 1.92 -1.02 -21.20
CA ALA A 271 0.97 0.09 -21.26
C ALA A 271 0.32 0.20 -22.64
N PRO A 272 -0.92 0.74 -22.71
CA PRO A 272 -1.54 1.05 -24.00
C PRO A 272 -0.66 2.01 -24.81
N LYS A 273 -0.54 1.71 -26.11
CA LYS A 273 0.38 2.42 -27.01
C LYS A 273 0.17 3.93 -27.01
N GLU A 274 -1.08 4.38 -26.94
CA GLU A 274 -1.43 5.81 -26.91
C GLU A 274 -0.92 6.53 -25.67
N TRP A 275 -0.68 5.82 -24.55
CA TRP A 275 -0.06 6.37 -23.37
C TRP A 275 1.46 6.45 -23.51
N ILE A 276 2.07 5.46 -24.14
CA ILE A 276 3.52 5.45 -24.42
C ILE A 276 3.86 6.58 -25.40
N ASP A 277 3.06 6.75 -26.45
CA ASP A 277 3.29 7.74 -27.49
C ASP A 277 3.25 9.21 -26.99
N LYS A 278 2.58 9.48 -25.86
CA LYS A 278 2.63 10.79 -25.19
C LYS A 278 4.04 11.21 -24.75
N PHE A 279 4.94 10.25 -24.59
CA PHE A 279 6.30 10.47 -24.09
C PHE A 279 7.38 10.36 -25.16
N LYS A 280 7.02 10.19 -26.42
CA LYS A 280 7.98 10.07 -27.52
C LYS A 280 8.96 11.26 -27.53
N GLY A 281 10.27 10.95 -27.50
CA GLY A 281 11.36 11.94 -27.50
C GLY A 281 11.56 12.69 -26.16
N LYS A 282 10.78 12.40 -25.11
CA LYS A 282 10.88 13.11 -23.84
C LYS A 282 12.10 12.70 -23.00
N PHE A 283 12.73 11.59 -23.32
CA PHE A 283 13.88 11.03 -22.58
C PHE A 283 15.17 10.99 -23.38
N ASP A 284 15.20 11.65 -24.55
CA ASP A 284 16.43 11.79 -25.37
C ASP A 284 17.55 12.54 -24.64
N MET A 285 17.19 13.32 -23.60
CA MET A 285 18.14 14.00 -22.73
C MET A 285 19.04 13.05 -21.92
N GLY A 286 18.58 11.80 -21.71
CA GLY A 286 19.28 10.77 -20.95
C GLY A 286 19.21 10.92 -19.45
N TRP A 287 19.67 9.88 -18.75
CA TRP A 287 19.53 9.75 -17.30
C TRP A 287 20.35 10.74 -16.48
N ASP A 288 21.54 11.18 -16.94
CA ASP A 288 22.34 12.17 -16.21
C ASP A 288 21.58 13.53 -16.15
N LYS A 289 21.09 13.99 -17.31
CA LYS A 289 20.33 15.22 -17.42
C LYS A 289 18.98 15.16 -16.72
N TYR A 290 18.26 14.04 -16.87
CA TYR A 290 17.03 13.78 -16.14
C TYR A 290 17.22 13.96 -14.64
N ARG A 291 18.30 13.38 -14.08
CA ARG A 291 18.60 13.44 -12.66
C ARG A 291 18.87 14.88 -12.19
N GLU A 292 19.60 15.67 -12.98
CA GLU A 292 19.82 17.09 -12.69
C GLU A 292 18.50 17.91 -12.66
N GLU A 293 17.63 17.68 -13.65
CA GLU A 293 16.35 18.38 -13.75
C GLU A 293 15.41 17.99 -12.60
N VAL A 294 15.30 16.70 -12.29
CA VAL A 294 14.50 16.22 -11.15
C VAL A 294 15.01 16.83 -9.84
N PHE A 295 16.32 16.85 -9.63
CA PHE A 295 16.92 17.44 -8.43
C PHE A 295 16.59 18.94 -8.28
N ALA A 296 16.69 19.69 -9.37
CA ALA A 296 16.32 21.11 -9.39
C ALA A 296 14.84 21.32 -9.06
N ARG A 297 13.96 20.48 -9.64
CA ARG A 297 12.51 20.50 -9.36
C ARG A 297 12.21 20.16 -7.91
N GLN A 298 12.83 19.13 -7.36
CA GLN A 298 12.67 18.72 -5.96
C GLN A 298 13.00 19.86 -5.00
N LYS A 299 14.09 20.61 -5.23
CA LYS A 299 14.43 21.81 -4.46
C LYS A 299 13.38 22.91 -4.61
N LYS A 300 12.98 23.22 -5.85
CA LYS A 300 11.97 24.24 -6.14
C LYS A 300 10.63 23.96 -5.46
N MET A 301 10.23 22.68 -5.41
CA MET A 301 8.98 22.24 -4.81
C MET A 301 9.06 22.07 -3.27
N GLY A 302 10.25 22.20 -2.67
CA GLY A 302 10.46 21.97 -1.24
C GLY A 302 10.37 20.49 -0.84
N ILE A 303 10.46 19.57 -1.80
CA ILE A 303 10.44 18.10 -1.55
C ILE A 303 11.72 17.67 -0.85
N ILE A 304 12.83 18.35 -1.11
CA ILE A 304 14.10 18.14 -0.43
C ILE A 304 14.64 19.48 0.12
N PRO A 305 15.45 19.46 1.19
CA PRO A 305 16.09 20.67 1.72
C PRO A 305 16.94 21.39 0.67
N GLN A 306 17.01 22.74 0.74
CA GLN A 306 17.76 23.55 -0.22
C GLN A 306 19.27 23.27 -0.23
N ASN A 307 19.82 22.87 0.91
CA ASN A 307 21.23 22.51 1.08
C ASN A 307 21.58 21.08 0.68
N THR A 308 20.60 20.30 0.19
CA THR A 308 20.85 18.92 -0.29
C THR A 308 21.89 18.93 -1.42
N GLN A 309 22.81 17.96 -1.39
CA GLN A 309 23.77 17.70 -2.44
C GLN A 309 23.31 16.55 -3.31
N LEU A 310 23.41 16.71 -4.63
CA LEU A 310 23.13 15.60 -5.55
C LEU A 310 24.25 14.56 -5.47
N THR A 311 23.89 13.31 -5.24
CA THR A 311 24.88 12.23 -5.16
C THR A 311 25.44 11.92 -6.53
N ALA A 312 26.75 11.58 -6.58
CA ALA A 312 27.44 11.23 -7.81
C ALA A 312 26.89 9.94 -8.44
N ARG A 313 27.07 9.80 -9.75
CA ARG A 313 26.76 8.57 -10.48
C ARG A 313 27.71 7.44 -10.05
N PRO A 314 27.19 6.23 -9.75
CA PRO A 314 28.03 5.05 -9.53
C PRO A 314 28.91 4.76 -10.75
N LYS A 315 30.14 4.31 -10.51
CA LYS A 315 31.09 3.98 -11.60
C LYS A 315 30.61 2.83 -12.49
N GLU A 316 29.72 2.00 -11.97
CA GLU A 316 29.11 0.85 -12.63
C GLU A 316 28.05 1.26 -13.66
N ILE A 317 27.59 2.50 -13.64
CA ILE A 317 26.62 3.05 -14.60
C ILE A 317 27.36 3.95 -15.58
N GLU A 318 27.27 3.64 -16.85
CA GLU A 318 27.90 4.45 -17.91
C GLU A 318 27.29 5.86 -17.98
N ALA A 319 28.11 6.85 -18.36
CA ALA A 319 27.61 8.18 -18.65
C ALA A 319 26.72 8.14 -19.91
N TRP A 320 25.57 8.83 -19.89
CA TRP A 320 24.73 8.88 -21.07
C TRP A 320 25.46 9.32 -22.34
N ASP A 321 26.33 10.33 -22.21
CA ASP A 321 27.05 10.88 -23.36
C ASP A 321 28.06 9.90 -23.97
N SER A 322 28.54 8.91 -23.21
CA SER A 322 29.46 7.87 -23.72
C SER A 322 28.78 6.75 -24.51
N LEU A 323 27.43 6.67 -24.44
CA LEU A 323 26.67 5.65 -25.11
C LEU A 323 26.64 5.84 -26.64
N SER A 324 26.53 4.74 -27.38
CA SER A 324 26.33 4.78 -28.84
C SER A 324 24.95 5.37 -29.18
N PRO A 325 24.78 5.86 -30.43
CA PRO A 325 23.47 6.32 -30.89
C PRO A 325 22.34 5.29 -30.74
N ASP A 326 22.64 4.02 -31.00
CA ASP A 326 21.68 2.92 -30.90
C ASP A 326 21.28 2.65 -29.44
N GLN A 327 22.25 2.66 -28.51
CA GLN A 327 21.97 2.57 -27.09
C GLN A 327 21.08 3.73 -26.61
N LYS A 328 21.42 4.96 -26.96
CA LYS A 328 20.63 6.14 -26.57
C LYS A 328 19.19 6.04 -27.08
N LYS A 329 19.00 5.65 -28.34
CA LYS A 329 17.68 5.48 -28.93
C LYS A 329 16.86 4.40 -28.22
N LEU A 330 17.44 3.22 -28.00
CA LEU A 330 16.78 2.11 -27.32
C LEU A 330 16.45 2.45 -25.86
N TYR A 331 17.41 3.02 -25.13
CA TYR A 331 17.26 3.30 -23.70
C TYR A 331 16.25 4.43 -23.44
N ALA A 332 16.21 5.44 -24.31
CA ALA A 332 15.14 6.44 -24.27
C ALA A 332 13.77 5.80 -24.50
N ARG A 333 13.65 4.88 -25.46
CA ARG A 333 12.40 4.16 -25.74
C ARG A 333 11.92 3.33 -24.53
N HIS A 334 12.80 2.61 -23.86
CA HIS A 334 12.43 1.90 -22.63
C HIS A 334 11.83 2.84 -21.57
N MET A 335 12.40 4.04 -21.41
CA MET A 335 11.90 5.01 -20.45
C MET A 335 10.57 5.64 -20.89
N GLU A 336 10.34 5.81 -22.19
CA GLU A 336 9.04 6.23 -22.74
C GLU A 336 7.94 5.23 -22.38
N VAL A 337 8.23 3.92 -22.49
CA VAL A 337 7.31 2.84 -22.12
C VAL A 337 6.98 2.91 -20.62
N PHE A 338 8.01 3.03 -19.77
CA PHE A 338 7.82 3.18 -18.32
C PHE A 338 6.96 4.42 -17.98
N ALA A 339 7.24 5.56 -18.64
CA ALA A 339 6.50 6.79 -18.41
C ALA A 339 5.02 6.67 -18.84
N GLY A 340 4.76 6.00 -19.96
CA GLY A 340 3.41 5.67 -20.40
C GLY A 340 2.69 4.77 -19.39
N PHE A 341 3.39 3.78 -18.86
CA PHE A 341 2.84 2.87 -17.85
C PHE A 341 2.50 3.59 -16.54
N LEU A 342 3.40 4.45 -16.03
CA LEU A 342 3.14 5.25 -14.82
C LEU A 342 1.96 6.21 -15.03
N ALA A 343 1.92 6.93 -16.17
CA ALA A 343 0.86 7.88 -16.45
C ALA A 343 -0.50 7.19 -16.60
N TYR A 344 -0.54 6.01 -17.22
CA TYR A 344 -1.74 5.19 -17.31
C TYR A 344 -2.18 4.67 -15.92
N THR A 345 -1.23 4.21 -15.11
CA THR A 345 -1.52 3.77 -13.73
C THR A 345 -2.10 4.92 -12.90
N ASP A 346 -1.53 6.12 -12.97
CA ASP A 346 -2.08 7.31 -12.28
C ASP A 346 -3.49 7.63 -12.74
N TYR A 347 -3.79 7.47 -14.05
CA TYR A 347 -5.14 7.67 -14.59
C TYR A 347 -6.13 6.64 -14.02
N GLU A 348 -5.79 5.35 -14.03
CA GLU A 348 -6.68 4.31 -13.52
C GLU A 348 -6.91 4.44 -12.00
N VAL A 349 -5.85 4.67 -11.23
CA VAL A 349 -5.99 4.96 -9.79
C VAL A 349 -6.82 6.22 -9.57
N GLY A 350 -6.71 7.21 -10.44
CA GLY A 350 -7.54 8.41 -10.42
C GLY A 350 -9.04 8.09 -10.47
N ARG A 351 -9.47 7.12 -11.28
CA ARG A 351 -10.86 6.65 -11.35
C ARG A 351 -11.34 6.08 -9.99
N LEU A 352 -10.48 5.31 -9.32
CA LEU A 352 -10.79 4.82 -7.97
C LEU A 352 -10.92 5.97 -6.97
N LEU A 353 -10.00 6.95 -7.00
CA LEU A 353 -10.04 8.12 -6.15
C LEU A 353 -11.30 8.96 -6.38
N ASP A 354 -11.67 9.22 -7.65
CA ASP A 354 -12.87 9.96 -8.01
C ASP A 354 -14.14 9.25 -7.52
N LYS A 355 -14.15 7.91 -7.61
CA LYS A 355 -15.26 7.12 -7.05
C LYS A 355 -15.39 7.30 -5.55
N ILE A 356 -14.30 7.15 -4.79
CA ILE A 356 -14.31 7.34 -3.34
C ILE A 356 -14.76 8.77 -2.97
N GLU A 357 -14.28 9.78 -3.70
CA GLU A 357 -14.66 11.18 -3.51
C GLU A 357 -16.14 11.45 -3.75
N SER A 358 -16.78 10.68 -4.61
CA SER A 358 -18.23 10.82 -4.91
C SER A 358 -19.15 10.18 -3.87
N MET A 359 -18.60 9.45 -2.91
CA MET A 359 -19.41 8.72 -1.93
C MET A 359 -19.86 9.63 -0.76
N PRO A 360 -21.04 9.35 -0.15
CA PRO A 360 -21.57 10.16 0.95
C PRO A 360 -20.64 10.26 2.18
N ASP A 361 -19.79 9.27 2.40
CA ASP A 361 -18.85 9.17 3.52
C ASP A 361 -17.39 9.47 3.12
N ALA A 362 -17.19 10.12 1.96
CA ALA A 362 -15.88 10.52 1.45
C ALA A 362 -15.05 11.30 2.48
N ASP A 363 -15.68 12.21 3.21
CA ASP A 363 -14.99 13.01 4.23
C ASP A 363 -14.43 12.15 5.37
N ASN A 364 -15.06 11.01 5.69
CA ASN A 364 -14.58 10.08 6.70
C ASN A 364 -13.89 8.85 6.07
N THR A 365 -13.27 9.02 4.92
CA THR A 365 -12.43 8.02 4.28
C THR A 365 -10.97 8.47 4.34
N MET A 366 -10.13 7.68 5.00
CA MET A 366 -8.68 7.89 5.05
C MET A 366 -8.02 7.15 3.89
N ILE A 367 -7.34 7.90 3.01
CA ILE A 367 -6.58 7.35 1.88
C ILE A 367 -5.09 7.53 2.18
N MET A 368 -4.32 6.45 2.13
CA MET A 368 -2.88 6.43 2.28
C MET A 368 -2.26 5.91 0.97
N TYR A 369 -1.65 6.80 0.20
CA TYR A 369 -1.07 6.47 -1.11
C TYR A 369 0.46 6.41 -1.02
N ILE A 370 1.01 5.21 -0.97
CA ILE A 370 2.44 4.93 -0.95
C ILE A 370 2.94 4.92 -2.40
N VAL A 371 3.81 5.87 -2.69
CA VAL A 371 4.34 6.11 -4.05
C VAL A 371 5.63 5.32 -4.21
N GLY A 372 5.49 4.01 -4.37
CA GLY A 372 6.55 3.01 -4.46
C GLY A 372 6.79 2.23 -3.17
N ASP A 373 6.85 0.89 -3.29
CA ASP A 373 7.14 -0.02 -2.17
C ASP A 373 8.65 -0.22 -1.92
N ASN A 374 9.47 0.27 -2.82
CA ASN A 374 10.93 0.36 -2.77
C ASN A 374 11.42 1.39 -3.79
N GLY A 375 12.72 1.59 -3.90
CA GLY A 375 13.32 2.41 -4.94
C GLY A 375 13.07 1.88 -6.35
N ALA A 376 13.40 2.68 -7.38
CA ALA A 376 13.27 2.28 -8.77
C ALA A 376 14.05 0.99 -9.07
N SER A 377 13.50 0.12 -9.92
CA SER A 377 14.05 -1.22 -10.20
C SER A 377 15.26 -1.18 -11.12
N ALA A 378 16.32 -1.86 -10.72
CA ALA A 378 17.53 -2.07 -11.55
C ALA A 378 17.53 -3.45 -12.25
N GLU A 379 16.44 -4.19 -12.19
CA GLU A 379 16.38 -5.60 -12.65
C GLU A 379 16.44 -5.74 -14.18
N GLY A 380 16.31 -4.63 -14.93
CA GLY A 380 16.52 -4.61 -16.39
C GLY A 380 17.98 -4.68 -16.85
N SER A 381 18.96 -4.94 -15.95
CA SER A 381 20.38 -5.04 -16.30
C SER A 381 20.98 -3.73 -16.83
N PRO A 382 22.25 -3.68 -17.25
CA PRO A 382 22.84 -2.48 -17.86
C PRO A 382 22.18 -2.02 -19.16
N THR A 383 21.62 -2.95 -19.93
CA THR A 383 21.12 -2.69 -21.29
C THR A 383 19.60 -2.58 -21.42
N GLY A 384 18.87 -2.82 -20.34
CA GLY A 384 17.44 -3.11 -20.46
C GLY A 384 17.21 -4.52 -21.01
N THR A 385 15.96 -4.88 -21.22
CA THR A 385 15.63 -6.18 -21.79
C THR A 385 14.26 -6.15 -22.46
N THR A 386 14.04 -7.02 -23.44
CA THR A 386 12.73 -7.33 -24.01
C THR A 386 12.01 -8.46 -23.27
N ASN A 387 12.75 -9.17 -22.40
CA ASN A 387 12.20 -10.27 -21.58
C ASN A 387 12.90 -10.34 -20.22
N ASN A 388 12.19 -9.87 -19.20
CA ASN A 388 12.69 -9.78 -17.83
C ASN A 388 13.05 -11.16 -17.25
N ILE A 389 12.25 -12.18 -17.49
CA ILE A 389 12.49 -13.54 -17.02
C ILE A 389 13.73 -14.14 -17.67
N MET A 390 13.96 -13.87 -18.94
CA MET A 390 15.17 -14.32 -19.66
C MET A 390 16.43 -13.78 -18.99
N THR A 391 16.48 -12.48 -18.73
CA THR A 391 17.64 -11.84 -18.11
C THR A 391 17.85 -12.24 -16.65
N GLN A 392 16.79 -12.42 -15.88
CA GLN A 392 16.86 -12.97 -14.52
C GLN A 392 17.43 -14.39 -14.47
N ASN A 393 17.22 -15.17 -15.53
CA ASN A 393 17.84 -16.49 -15.69
C ASN A 393 19.27 -16.44 -16.31
N GLY A 394 19.88 -15.27 -16.38
CA GLY A 394 21.25 -15.10 -16.83
C GLY A 394 21.45 -15.17 -18.36
N VAL A 395 20.38 -15.09 -19.13
CA VAL A 395 20.47 -15.04 -20.60
C VAL A 395 20.58 -13.57 -21.04
N PRO A 396 21.69 -13.15 -21.67
CA PRO A 396 21.89 -11.76 -22.09
C PRO A 396 20.89 -11.35 -23.18
N ASP A 397 20.37 -10.12 -23.07
CA ASP A 397 19.62 -9.47 -24.13
C ASP A 397 20.43 -8.28 -24.67
N THR A 398 21.00 -8.44 -25.86
CA THR A 398 21.90 -7.44 -26.44
C THR A 398 21.12 -6.26 -27.04
N VAL A 399 21.76 -5.09 -27.12
CA VAL A 399 21.18 -3.91 -27.77
C VAL A 399 20.72 -4.22 -29.20
N GLU A 400 21.54 -4.96 -29.97
CA GLU A 400 21.18 -5.38 -31.33
C GLU A 400 19.93 -6.26 -31.38
N SER A 401 19.78 -7.17 -30.43
CA SER A 401 18.58 -8.01 -30.30
C SER A 401 17.35 -7.17 -30.00
N GLN A 402 17.44 -6.29 -29.01
CA GLN A 402 16.34 -5.46 -28.54
C GLN A 402 15.85 -4.45 -29.59
N LEU A 403 16.78 -3.87 -30.39
CA LEU A 403 16.43 -2.91 -31.43
C LEU A 403 15.45 -3.47 -32.47
N LYS A 404 15.44 -4.78 -32.69
CA LYS A 404 14.50 -5.44 -33.62
C LYS A 404 13.05 -5.35 -33.15
N TYR A 405 12.84 -5.20 -31.86
CA TYR A 405 11.51 -5.18 -31.21
C TYR A 405 11.18 -3.84 -30.56
N MET A 406 12.00 -2.81 -30.78
CA MET A 406 11.90 -1.53 -30.09
C MET A 406 10.51 -0.88 -30.19
N ASP A 407 9.85 -1.00 -31.35
CA ASP A 407 8.51 -0.43 -31.58
C ASP A 407 7.38 -1.27 -30.96
N GLU A 408 7.69 -2.50 -30.55
CA GLU A 408 6.75 -3.42 -29.91
C GLU A 408 6.85 -3.40 -28.36
N LEU A 409 7.84 -2.71 -27.79
CA LEU A 409 8.00 -2.61 -26.34
C LEU A 409 6.74 -2.02 -25.69
N GLY A 410 6.29 -2.67 -24.63
CA GLY A 410 5.07 -2.30 -23.90
C GLY A 410 3.82 -3.07 -24.30
N ASN A 411 3.86 -3.87 -25.38
CA ASN A 411 2.77 -4.73 -25.79
C ASN A 411 2.85 -6.13 -25.14
N GLU A 412 1.88 -6.99 -25.46
CA GLU A 412 1.73 -8.34 -24.87
C GLU A 412 2.80 -9.35 -25.30
N LYS A 413 3.63 -9.02 -26.29
CA LYS A 413 4.68 -9.95 -26.81
C LYS A 413 5.99 -9.87 -26.05
N HIS A 414 6.21 -8.80 -25.29
CA HIS A 414 7.50 -8.52 -24.65
C HIS A 414 7.32 -8.20 -23.17
N GLU A 415 8.07 -8.87 -22.31
CA GLU A 415 8.14 -8.61 -20.87
C GLU A 415 9.31 -7.67 -20.56
N ASN A 416 9.27 -6.47 -21.13
CA ASN A 416 10.39 -5.55 -21.14
C ASN A 416 10.62 -4.81 -19.82
N HIS A 417 11.90 -4.43 -19.62
CA HIS A 417 12.35 -3.59 -18.51
C HIS A 417 13.42 -2.58 -19.00
N TYR A 418 13.44 -1.40 -18.40
CA TYR A 418 14.42 -0.36 -18.73
C TYR A 418 15.82 -0.65 -18.15
N PRO A 419 16.92 -0.07 -18.72
CA PRO A 419 18.26 -0.23 -18.20
C PRO A 419 18.48 0.48 -16.87
N VAL A 420 19.44 -0.03 -16.07
CA VAL A 420 19.78 0.41 -14.70
C VAL A 420 20.04 1.92 -14.54
N GLY A 421 20.51 2.58 -15.59
CA GLY A 421 20.74 4.04 -15.57
C GLY A 421 19.47 4.82 -15.25
N TRP A 422 18.32 4.36 -15.73
CA TRP A 422 17.01 4.95 -15.42
C TRP A 422 16.55 4.64 -13.99
N ALA A 423 16.92 3.49 -13.41
CA ALA A 423 16.65 3.19 -12.00
C ALA A 423 17.40 4.16 -11.07
N TRP A 424 18.68 4.39 -11.35
CA TRP A 424 19.47 5.37 -10.62
C TRP A 424 18.90 6.79 -10.74
N ALA A 425 18.56 7.21 -11.96
CA ALA A 425 17.92 8.50 -12.20
C ALA A 425 16.57 8.61 -11.50
N GLY A 426 15.77 7.54 -11.54
CA GLY A 426 14.47 7.46 -10.88
C GLY A 426 14.52 7.50 -9.35
N SER A 427 15.68 7.21 -8.74
CA SER A 427 15.88 7.27 -7.29
C SER A 427 16.49 8.61 -6.82
N THR A 428 16.48 9.65 -7.67
CA THR A 428 16.98 11.00 -7.35
C THR A 428 16.35 11.54 -6.05
N PRO A 429 17.14 12.17 -5.14
CA PRO A 429 18.57 12.53 -5.23
C PRO A 429 19.51 11.49 -4.61
N PHE A 430 19.00 10.33 -4.21
CA PHE A 430 19.68 9.37 -3.36
C PHE A 430 20.67 8.50 -4.12
N LYS A 431 21.57 7.84 -3.37
CA LYS A 431 22.43 6.77 -3.90
C LYS A 431 21.65 5.48 -4.03
N TRP A 432 21.98 4.69 -5.03
CA TRP A 432 21.44 3.36 -5.30
C TRP A 432 19.92 3.36 -5.59
N MET A 433 19.29 2.21 -5.52
CA MET A 433 17.93 1.95 -5.95
C MET A 433 17.40 0.68 -5.25
N LYS A 434 16.30 0.09 -5.72
CA LYS A 434 15.73 -1.19 -5.25
C LYS A 434 16.82 -2.21 -4.91
N ARG A 435 16.59 -3.04 -3.90
CA ARG A 435 17.48 -4.10 -3.37
C ARG A 435 18.68 -3.60 -2.56
N VAL A 436 18.88 -2.30 -2.44
CA VAL A 436 20.02 -1.72 -1.70
C VAL A 436 19.53 -0.91 -0.48
N PRO A 437 18.98 -1.57 0.57
CA PRO A 437 18.41 -0.87 1.72
C PRO A 437 19.44 -0.17 2.62
N SER A 438 20.73 -0.37 2.38
CA SER A 438 21.79 0.42 3.04
C SER A 438 21.79 1.89 2.63
N HIS A 439 21.08 2.26 1.56
CA HIS A 439 21.02 3.62 1.04
C HIS A 439 19.57 4.03 0.72
N PHE A 440 19.29 5.31 0.80
CA PHE A 440 17.95 5.85 0.66
C PHE A 440 17.36 5.72 -0.76
N GLY A 441 18.18 5.52 -1.78
CA GLY A 441 17.67 5.19 -3.10
C GLY A 441 16.87 3.88 -3.14
N GLY A 442 17.16 2.95 -2.22
CA GLY A 442 16.41 1.71 -2.08
C GLY A 442 15.17 1.82 -1.17
N THR A 443 15.20 2.72 -0.18
CA THR A 443 14.22 2.71 0.91
C THR A 443 13.38 3.97 1.04
N ARG A 444 13.81 5.13 0.56
CA ARG A 444 13.06 6.36 0.70
C ARG A 444 12.06 6.51 -0.44
N ASN A 445 10.79 6.54 -0.07
CA ASN A 445 9.65 6.64 -0.97
C ASN A 445 8.76 7.83 -0.58
N GLY A 446 7.82 8.17 -1.46
CA GLY A 446 6.80 9.16 -1.17
C GLY A 446 5.55 8.54 -0.53
N LEU A 447 4.88 9.31 0.32
CA LEU A 447 3.56 8.96 0.82
C LEU A 447 2.66 10.20 0.77
N VAL A 448 1.42 10.02 0.34
CA VAL A 448 0.36 11.03 0.44
C VAL A 448 -0.76 10.48 1.31
N VAL A 449 -1.21 11.28 2.27
CA VAL A 449 -2.34 10.91 3.14
C VAL A 449 -3.43 11.96 3.01
N SER A 450 -4.65 11.54 2.72
CA SER A 450 -5.83 12.39 2.70
C SER A 450 -6.90 11.82 3.63
N TRP A 451 -7.46 12.65 4.49
CA TRP A 451 -8.60 12.34 5.36
C TRP A 451 -9.34 13.64 5.71
N PRO A 452 -10.29 14.08 4.90
CA PRO A 452 -10.91 15.41 5.04
C PRO A 452 -11.52 15.67 6.41
N ALA A 453 -12.09 14.65 7.07
CA ALA A 453 -12.63 14.79 8.42
C ALA A 453 -11.57 15.18 9.47
N LYS A 454 -10.30 14.83 9.27
CA LYS A 454 -9.22 15.00 10.26
C LYS A 454 -8.08 15.91 9.81
N ILE A 455 -7.68 15.88 8.56
CA ILE A 455 -6.60 16.70 8.03
C ILE A 455 -7.18 18.03 7.57
N LYS A 456 -6.84 19.11 8.28
CA LYS A 456 -7.30 20.47 7.99
C LYS A 456 -6.21 21.36 7.39
N ASN A 457 -4.95 21.07 7.66
CA ASN A 457 -3.79 21.77 7.10
C ASN A 457 -3.32 21.07 5.82
N THR A 458 -4.13 21.15 4.76
CA THR A 458 -3.91 20.44 3.50
C THR A 458 -2.82 21.08 2.62
N GLY A 459 -2.29 20.31 1.68
CA GLY A 459 -1.24 20.74 0.74
C GLY A 459 0.15 20.86 1.36
N THR A 460 0.31 20.56 2.65
CA THR A 460 1.58 20.68 3.37
C THR A 460 2.49 19.47 3.16
N ILE A 461 3.80 19.70 3.36
CA ILE A 461 4.81 18.66 3.34
C ILE A 461 5.20 18.32 4.78
N GLN A 462 5.15 17.04 5.11
CA GLN A 462 5.56 16.47 6.39
C GLN A 462 6.96 15.87 6.23
N SER A 463 7.92 16.32 7.04
CA SER A 463 9.33 15.89 6.94
C SER A 463 9.80 15.01 8.11
N GLN A 464 8.89 14.62 9.00
CA GLN A 464 9.18 13.66 10.05
C GLN A 464 9.60 12.33 9.45
N PHE A 465 10.58 11.67 10.08
CA PHE A 465 10.99 10.34 9.66
C PHE A 465 9.90 9.32 9.99
N HIS A 466 9.42 8.63 8.96
CA HIS A 466 8.45 7.54 9.08
C HIS A 466 8.91 6.31 8.29
N HIS A 467 8.37 5.17 8.67
CA HIS A 467 8.64 3.90 8.01
C HIS A 467 7.32 3.16 7.75
N VAL A 468 7.32 2.28 6.78
CA VAL A 468 6.11 1.53 6.36
C VAL A 468 5.44 0.76 7.52
N VAL A 469 6.18 0.38 8.56
CA VAL A 469 5.61 -0.22 9.79
C VAL A 469 4.67 0.73 10.54
N ASP A 470 4.69 2.03 10.26
CA ASP A 470 3.85 3.04 10.91
C ASP A 470 2.42 3.08 10.36
N ILE A 471 2.18 2.48 9.19
CA ILE A 471 0.87 2.45 8.54
C ILE A 471 -0.17 1.72 9.40
N THR A 472 0.10 0.49 9.82
CA THR A 472 -0.82 -0.30 10.65
C THR A 472 -1.21 0.38 11.98
N PRO A 473 -0.29 0.88 12.82
CA PRO A 473 -0.70 1.59 14.05
C PRO A 473 -1.44 2.92 13.75
N THR A 474 -1.18 3.57 12.62
CA THR A 474 -1.94 4.75 12.19
C THR A 474 -3.41 4.37 11.87
N ILE A 475 -3.62 3.26 11.18
CA ILE A 475 -4.96 2.74 10.88
C ILE A 475 -5.69 2.36 12.18
N LEU A 476 -5.02 1.71 13.11
CA LEU A 476 -5.62 1.34 14.41
C LEU A 476 -6.04 2.58 15.21
N GLU A 477 -5.20 3.60 15.31
CA GLU A 477 -5.54 4.85 15.99
C GLU A 477 -6.72 5.55 15.30
N ALA A 478 -6.71 5.63 13.97
CA ALA A 478 -7.80 6.21 13.18
C ALA A 478 -9.13 5.48 13.42
N ALA A 479 -9.10 4.15 13.50
CA ALA A 479 -10.25 3.30 13.78
C ALA A 479 -10.65 3.25 15.26
N LYS A 480 -9.88 3.91 16.15
CA LYS A 480 -10.06 3.88 17.62
C LYS A 480 -9.96 2.46 18.19
N LEU A 481 -9.05 1.67 17.67
CA LEU A 481 -8.81 0.29 18.04
C LEU A 481 -7.47 0.14 18.77
N PRO A 482 -7.41 -0.65 19.84
CA PRO A 482 -6.14 -1.03 20.45
C PRO A 482 -5.38 -2.03 19.55
N ALA A 483 -4.06 -2.08 19.68
CA ALA A 483 -3.31 -3.21 19.17
C ALA A 483 -3.74 -4.48 19.94
N PRO A 484 -4.08 -5.59 19.26
CA PRO A 484 -4.53 -6.79 19.94
C PRO A 484 -3.39 -7.44 20.74
N ALA A 485 -3.69 -7.88 21.96
CA ALA A 485 -2.78 -8.66 22.79
C ALA A 485 -2.78 -10.14 22.39
N THR A 486 -3.95 -10.64 21.95
CA THR A 486 -4.17 -12.04 21.55
C THR A 486 -5.07 -12.09 20.33
N VAL A 487 -4.72 -12.93 19.34
CA VAL A 487 -5.55 -13.21 18.16
C VAL A 487 -5.60 -14.72 17.98
N ASN A 488 -6.80 -15.28 17.83
CA ASN A 488 -7.05 -16.72 17.73
C ASN A 488 -6.34 -17.55 18.82
N GLY A 489 -6.31 -17.03 20.06
CA GLY A 489 -5.66 -17.67 21.19
C GLY A 489 -4.13 -17.54 21.22
N VAL A 490 -3.51 -16.86 20.26
CA VAL A 490 -2.06 -16.68 20.17
C VAL A 490 -1.68 -15.26 20.58
N LYS A 491 -0.77 -15.16 21.57
CA LYS A 491 -0.20 -13.88 22.01
C LYS A 491 0.53 -13.19 20.86
N GLN A 492 0.23 -11.91 20.64
CA GLN A 492 0.81 -11.14 19.55
C GLN A 492 2.15 -10.52 19.92
N LYS A 493 3.11 -10.53 18.99
CA LYS A 493 4.34 -9.75 19.08
C LYS A 493 4.00 -8.25 19.10
N PRO A 494 4.72 -7.41 19.87
CA PRO A 494 4.53 -5.96 19.83
C PRO A 494 4.73 -5.39 18.43
N MET A 495 3.96 -4.37 18.08
CA MET A 495 4.20 -3.59 16.86
C MET A 495 5.48 -2.76 17.01
N ALA A 496 6.25 -2.64 15.93
CA ALA A 496 7.43 -1.78 15.84
C ALA A 496 7.07 -0.37 15.37
N GLY A 497 5.88 -0.23 14.75
CA GLY A 497 5.37 1.02 14.20
C GLY A 497 4.85 1.99 15.27
N THR A 498 4.83 3.26 14.89
CA THR A 498 4.25 4.38 15.66
C THR A 498 3.25 5.11 14.78
N SER A 499 2.06 5.41 15.31
CA SER A 499 1.05 6.15 14.54
C SER A 499 1.59 7.50 14.05
N MET A 500 1.21 7.85 12.82
CA MET A 500 1.57 9.10 12.15
C MET A 500 0.56 10.22 12.40
N MET A 501 -0.58 9.95 13.06
CA MET A 501 -1.67 10.93 13.21
C MET A 501 -1.24 12.22 13.93
N TYR A 502 -0.22 12.17 14.78
CA TYR A 502 0.34 13.35 15.45
C TYR A 502 0.88 14.42 14.48
N THR A 503 1.21 14.04 13.25
CA THR A 503 1.73 14.93 12.22
C THR A 503 0.65 15.56 11.34
N PHE A 504 -0.56 15.01 11.29
CA PHE A 504 -1.57 15.33 10.27
C PHE A 504 -1.89 16.83 10.14
N ASN A 505 -1.86 17.57 11.25
CA ASN A 505 -2.11 19.02 11.25
C ASN A 505 -0.92 19.84 11.80
N ASN A 506 0.22 19.18 12.02
CA ASN A 506 1.37 19.83 12.64
C ASN A 506 2.68 19.46 11.90
N PRO A 507 3.02 20.18 10.82
CA PRO A 507 4.22 19.87 10.03
C PRO A 507 5.54 20.11 10.78
N GLU A 508 5.53 20.92 11.85
CA GLU A 508 6.72 21.28 12.61
C GLU A 508 6.99 20.37 13.81
N VAL A 509 6.08 19.43 14.11
CA VAL A 509 6.26 18.52 15.25
C VAL A 509 7.47 17.61 15.02
N LYS A 510 8.21 17.33 16.09
CA LYS A 510 9.36 16.42 16.01
C LYS A 510 8.92 14.99 15.70
N SER A 511 9.76 14.27 14.96
CA SER A 511 9.56 12.86 14.67
C SER A 511 9.49 12.04 15.96
N HIS A 512 8.46 11.20 16.10
CA HIS A 512 8.38 10.22 17.18
C HIS A 512 9.24 8.98 16.91
N ARG A 513 9.49 8.68 15.62
CA ARG A 513 10.42 7.62 15.24
C ARG A 513 11.84 8.15 15.19
N THR A 514 12.67 7.66 16.08
CA THR A 514 14.07 8.09 16.22
C THR A 514 15.08 7.04 15.76
N VAL A 515 14.66 5.79 15.63
CA VAL A 515 15.51 4.66 15.22
C VAL A 515 14.77 3.76 14.24
N GLN A 516 15.44 3.36 13.17
CA GLN A 516 15.00 2.32 12.25
C GLN A 516 16.18 1.59 11.64
N TYR A 517 16.16 0.26 11.63
CA TYR A 517 17.12 -0.53 10.86
C TYR A 517 16.57 -0.90 9.48
N PHE A 518 17.48 -1.17 8.57
CA PHE A 518 17.22 -1.67 7.22
C PHE A 518 18.17 -2.82 6.93
N GLU A 519 17.66 -3.90 6.34
CA GLU A 519 18.49 -5.02 5.90
C GLU A 519 17.75 -5.83 4.84
N THR A 520 18.43 -6.15 3.75
CA THR A 520 18.07 -7.18 2.77
C THR A 520 19.32 -7.59 2.02
N GLY A 521 19.55 -8.90 1.84
CA GLY A 521 20.67 -9.42 1.06
C GLY A 521 22.07 -9.00 1.59
N GLY A 522 22.18 -8.74 2.89
CA GLY A 522 23.45 -8.31 3.52
C GLY A 522 23.71 -6.80 3.47
N HIS A 523 22.95 -6.03 2.67
CA HIS A 523 22.99 -4.57 2.71
C HIS A 523 22.29 -4.09 3.97
N ARG A 524 22.97 -3.32 4.81
CA ARG A 524 22.48 -2.94 6.14
C ARG A 524 22.58 -1.45 6.38
N ALA A 525 21.62 -0.89 7.07
CA ALA A 525 21.72 0.45 7.63
C ALA A 525 20.95 0.55 8.94
N ILE A 526 21.36 1.50 9.78
CA ILE A 526 20.59 1.96 10.91
C ILE A 526 20.49 3.48 10.86
N TYR A 527 19.25 3.95 10.88
CA TYR A 527 18.93 5.36 11.09
C TYR A 527 18.80 5.63 12.59
N LYS A 528 19.38 6.72 13.07
CA LYS A 528 19.17 7.22 14.43
C LYS A 528 19.25 8.75 14.43
N ASP A 529 18.16 9.41 14.81
CA ASP A 529 18.09 10.87 15.04
C ASP A 529 18.73 11.72 13.92
N GLY A 530 18.45 11.39 12.66
CA GLY A 530 18.99 12.09 11.48
C GLY A 530 20.32 11.55 10.95
N TRP A 531 20.96 10.62 11.65
CA TRP A 531 22.20 9.96 11.20
C TRP A 531 21.92 8.58 10.63
N VAL A 532 22.72 8.18 9.67
CA VAL A 532 22.68 6.82 9.07
C VAL A 532 24.06 6.20 9.10
N ALA A 533 24.18 5.03 9.73
CA ALA A 533 25.32 4.15 9.54
C ALA A 533 24.93 3.06 8.55
N ALA A 534 25.68 2.95 7.45
CA ALA A 534 25.41 2.04 6.34
C ALA A 534 26.57 1.08 6.08
N SER A 535 26.24 -0.18 5.81
CA SER A 535 27.17 -1.22 5.36
C SER A 535 26.70 -1.73 4.01
N PHE A 536 27.43 -1.40 2.96
CA PHE A 536 27.19 -1.92 1.62
C PHE A 536 27.92 -3.26 1.47
N HIS A 537 27.18 -4.31 1.13
CA HIS A 537 27.74 -5.67 1.09
C HIS A 537 28.58 -5.92 -0.16
N GLY A 538 28.41 -5.14 -1.21
CA GLY A 538 29.01 -5.39 -2.52
C GLY A 538 28.19 -6.41 -3.31
N GLY A 539 28.29 -6.37 -4.61
CA GLY A 539 27.53 -7.21 -5.54
C GLY A 539 27.38 -6.52 -6.88
N SER A 540 27.01 -7.25 -7.93
CA SER A 540 26.67 -6.63 -9.19
C SER A 540 25.35 -5.85 -9.05
N LEU A 541 25.17 -4.76 -9.82
CA LEU A 541 23.91 -4.03 -9.89
C LEU A 541 22.74 -4.89 -10.41
N ALA A 542 23.06 -6.05 -11.00
CA ALA A 542 22.11 -6.99 -11.60
C ALA A 542 21.88 -8.26 -10.75
N ALA A 543 22.55 -8.43 -9.60
CA ALA A 543 22.43 -9.64 -8.76
C ALA A 543 21.48 -9.42 -7.58
#